data_ce9bb96e36ff95cca6611bfc4e3e3e56
#
_entry.id   ce9bb96e36ff95cca6611bfc4e3e3e56
#
_cell.length_a   1.000
_cell.length_b   1.000
_cell.length_c   1.000
_cell.angle_alpha   90.00
_cell.angle_beta   90.00
_cell.angle_gamma   90.00
#
_symmetry.space_group_name_H-M   'P 1'
#
loop_
_entity.id
_entity.type
_entity.pdbx_description
1 polymer ?
#
loop_
_entity_poly.entity_id
_entity_poly.type
_entity_poly.pdbx_seq_one_letter_code
_entity_poly.pdbx_strand_id
1 'polypeptide(L)'
;MNPIRVPQLSLLAASLAIASSLALPAHATENGVDNIGPGTDGFFVLPLDVNNLPDHMFAFNLYYNHYEAKKLDISSLGGKVPDVKITSDAIIPRLDYLSPLRVFGGRLGGYVAQPYMRQQVSLFSLDDRRESQGDTTVAPIILWDMGKDLTLGAALEITLPTGDYDATRLANTSNNFYTYKPLVSATWLPTERTELSVKATYSFNEENHDTDYRSGQLFHFDYSASYRVTDNLRLGLNGYYLKQTTDDEQFGRTVTFMGEDVDDGVRGQVFAIGPAAYLTFFKYASFEMRWAKEYAVENRPEGEMFWAKLNLPFTL
;
A
#
# COMPACT_ATOMS: atom_id res chain seq x y z
N MET A 1 -8.05 46.03 18.32
CA MET A 1 -8.09 45.21 17.09
C MET A 1 -9.06 44.06 17.33
N ASN A 2 -10.24 44.14 16.72
CA ASN A 2 -11.27 43.13 16.88
C ASN A 2 -10.97 41.94 15.97
N PRO A 3 -11.13 40.67 16.41
CA PRO A 3 -10.99 39.53 15.53
C PRO A 3 -12.15 39.49 14.54
N ILE A 4 -11.82 39.37 13.26
CA ILE A 4 -12.78 39.21 12.17
C ILE A 4 -13.45 37.83 12.35
N ARG A 5 -14.75 37.84 12.67
CA ARG A 5 -15.58 36.64 12.64
C ARG A 5 -15.84 36.26 11.18
N VAL A 6 -15.26 35.20 10.72
CA VAL A 6 -15.61 34.57 9.43
C VAL A 6 -17.04 34.03 9.57
N PRO A 7 -17.97 34.40 8.69
CA PRO A 7 -19.37 33.98 8.85
C PRO A 7 -19.52 32.49 8.58
N GLN A 8 -20.29 31.81 9.43
CA GLN A 8 -20.65 30.39 9.29
C GLN A 8 -21.35 30.02 7.95
N LEU A 9 -21.80 31.01 7.19
CA LEU A 9 -22.36 30.83 5.85
C LEU A 9 -21.35 30.42 4.80
N SER A 10 -20.06 30.72 4.97
CA SER A 10 -19.03 30.33 4.03
C SER A 10 -18.67 28.82 4.13
N LEU A 11 -18.83 28.23 5.30
CA LEU A 11 -18.65 26.78 5.51
C LEU A 11 -19.81 25.95 4.93
N LEU A 12 -21.06 26.46 4.98
CA LEU A 12 -22.20 25.78 4.36
C LEU A 12 -22.16 25.88 2.81
N ALA A 13 -21.71 27.02 2.27
CA ALA A 13 -21.54 27.18 0.83
C ALA A 13 -20.39 26.29 0.26
N ALA A 14 -19.30 26.12 1.02
CA ALA A 14 -18.24 25.18 0.70
C ALA A 14 -18.75 23.73 0.74
N SER A 15 -19.59 23.36 1.72
CA SER A 15 -20.20 22.04 1.83
C SER A 15 -21.16 21.71 0.67
N LEU A 16 -21.90 22.68 0.14
CA LEU A 16 -22.80 22.49 -1.01
C LEU A 16 -22.03 22.46 -2.35
N ALA A 17 -20.93 23.20 -2.47
CA ALA A 17 -20.08 23.18 -3.66
C ALA A 17 -19.29 21.85 -3.78
N ILE A 18 -18.93 21.25 -2.65
CA ILE A 18 -18.31 19.91 -2.57
C ILE A 18 -19.32 18.81 -2.98
N ALA A 19 -20.61 18.98 -2.68
CA ALA A 19 -21.64 18.01 -3.04
C ALA A 19 -22.06 18.04 -4.53
N SER A 20 -21.72 19.09 -5.28
CA SER A 20 -22.04 19.21 -6.71
C SER A 20 -20.87 18.89 -7.66
N SER A 21 -19.68 18.66 -7.12
CA SER A 21 -18.51 18.13 -7.84
C SER A 21 -18.01 16.86 -7.14
N LEU A 22 -18.82 15.80 -7.14
CA LEU A 22 -18.54 14.51 -6.48
C LEU A 22 -17.45 13.67 -7.16
N ALA A 23 -16.47 14.29 -7.79
CA ALA A 23 -15.12 13.78 -7.86
C ALA A 23 -14.35 14.44 -6.72
N LEU A 24 -14.30 13.83 -5.53
CA LEU A 24 -13.44 14.28 -4.44
C LEU A 24 -12.01 13.81 -4.72
N PRO A 25 -11.16 14.62 -5.36
CA PRO A 25 -9.75 14.28 -5.54
C PRO A 25 -8.99 14.73 -4.29
N ALA A 26 -9.07 13.98 -3.22
CA ALA A 26 -8.23 14.20 -2.06
C ALA A 26 -7.52 12.90 -1.65
N HIS A 27 -7.23 12.05 -2.64
CA HIS A 27 -6.53 10.79 -2.43
C HIS A 27 -5.31 10.75 -3.34
N ALA A 28 -4.22 10.18 -2.86
CA ALA A 28 -3.04 9.90 -3.67
C ALA A 28 -3.30 8.89 -4.82
N THR A 29 -4.53 8.40 -4.93
CA THR A 29 -5.12 7.65 -6.03
C THR A 29 -6.60 7.95 -6.08
N GLU A 30 -7.24 7.86 -7.24
CA GLU A 30 -8.66 8.20 -7.48
C GLU A 30 -9.63 7.64 -6.43
N ASN A 31 -9.40 6.41 -5.94
CA ASN A 31 -10.24 5.75 -4.94
C ASN A 31 -9.53 5.52 -3.59
N GLY A 32 -8.30 6.00 -3.43
CA GLY A 32 -7.50 5.78 -2.23
C GLY A 32 -7.13 4.33 -1.95
N VAL A 33 -7.36 3.43 -2.92
CA VAL A 33 -7.14 1.99 -2.79
C VAL A 33 -5.84 1.60 -3.47
N ASP A 34 -4.91 1.03 -2.72
CA ASP A 34 -3.79 0.28 -3.28
C ASP A 34 -3.86 -1.14 -2.73
N ASN A 35 -4.29 -2.10 -3.56
CA ASN A 35 -4.56 -3.50 -3.16
C ASN A 35 -3.32 -4.25 -2.64
N ILE A 36 -2.13 -3.84 -3.06
CA ILE A 36 -0.84 -4.25 -2.51
C ILE A 36 -0.05 -2.97 -2.27
N GLY A 37 -0.48 -2.23 -1.28
CA GLY A 37 0.05 -0.94 -0.94
C GLY A 37 1.20 -0.97 0.06
N PRO A 38 1.58 0.22 0.54
CA PRO A 38 2.59 0.37 1.57
C PRO A 38 2.28 -0.46 2.81
N GLY A 39 3.33 -1.00 3.43
CA GLY A 39 3.23 -1.81 4.63
C GLY A 39 2.85 -3.28 4.41
N THR A 40 2.66 -3.72 3.16
CA THR A 40 2.34 -5.14 2.86
C THR A 40 3.48 -6.08 3.23
N ASP A 41 4.72 -5.67 3.03
CA ASP A 41 5.88 -6.46 3.39
C ASP A 41 6.43 -6.04 4.75
N GLY A 42 6.83 -7.05 5.54
CA GLY A 42 7.38 -6.89 6.88
C GLY A 42 8.76 -7.49 7.00
N PHE A 43 8.96 -8.30 8.02
CA PHE A 43 10.22 -9.00 8.22
C PHE A 43 10.42 -10.06 7.13
N PHE A 44 11.68 -10.27 6.75
CA PHE A 44 12.03 -11.20 5.69
C PHE A 44 11.21 -10.96 4.41
N VAL A 45 11.27 -9.73 3.89
CA VAL A 45 10.64 -9.41 2.59
C VAL A 45 11.12 -10.34 1.48
N LEU A 46 12.36 -10.84 1.59
CA LEU A 46 12.93 -11.87 0.74
C LEU A 46 13.41 -13.07 1.58
N PRO A 47 13.35 -14.30 1.04
CA PRO A 47 14.00 -15.44 1.67
C PRO A 47 15.52 -15.28 1.68
N LEU A 48 16.16 -15.86 2.67
CA LEU A 48 17.63 -15.95 2.72
C LEU A 48 18.11 -17.24 2.08
N ASP A 49 19.44 -17.29 1.79
CA ASP A 49 20.12 -18.47 1.26
C ASP A 49 19.46 -19.05 0.00
N VAL A 50 19.08 -18.15 -0.89
CA VAL A 50 18.26 -18.42 -2.10
C VAL A 50 18.92 -19.50 -2.98
N ASN A 51 20.25 -19.61 -2.96
CA ASN A 51 20.98 -20.60 -3.75
C ASN A 51 20.79 -22.04 -3.25
N ASN A 52 20.50 -22.21 -1.97
CA ASN A 52 20.30 -23.52 -1.32
C ASN A 52 18.82 -23.88 -1.11
N LEU A 53 17.91 -23.03 -1.53
CA LEU A 53 16.47 -23.36 -1.55
C LEU A 53 16.19 -24.43 -2.63
N PRO A 54 15.16 -25.29 -2.42
CA PRO A 54 14.75 -26.28 -3.41
C PRO A 54 14.54 -25.71 -4.81
N ASP A 55 14.79 -26.51 -5.85
CA ASP A 55 14.69 -26.08 -7.25
C ASP A 55 13.32 -25.57 -7.63
N HIS A 56 12.26 -26.23 -7.14
CA HIS A 56 10.88 -25.81 -7.34
C HIS A 56 10.25 -25.55 -5.97
N MET A 57 10.39 -24.33 -5.48
CA MET A 57 9.84 -23.94 -4.19
C MET A 57 8.59 -23.08 -4.38
N PHE A 58 7.55 -23.41 -3.63
CA PHE A 58 6.33 -22.63 -3.53
C PHE A 58 6.19 -22.05 -2.13
N ALA A 59 5.49 -20.93 -2.01
CA ALA A 59 5.02 -20.43 -0.73
C ALA A 59 3.58 -19.95 -0.87
N PHE A 60 2.69 -20.45 -0.02
CA PHE A 60 1.37 -19.88 0.14
C PHE A 60 1.41 -18.85 1.26
N ASN A 61 1.06 -17.62 0.93
CA ASN A 61 0.92 -16.53 1.88
C ASN A 61 -0.54 -16.16 2.00
N LEU A 62 -1.02 -16.00 3.22
CA LEU A 62 -2.32 -15.44 3.50
C LEU A 62 -2.14 -14.18 4.33
N TYR A 63 -2.54 -13.04 3.76
CA TYR A 63 -2.50 -11.76 4.47
C TYR A 63 -3.90 -11.39 4.94
N TYR A 64 -3.97 -10.76 6.09
CA TYR A 64 -5.08 -9.95 6.54
C TYR A 64 -4.60 -8.53 6.76
N ASN A 65 -5.34 -7.57 6.24
CA ASN A 65 -5.11 -6.14 6.46
C ASN A 65 -6.35 -5.52 7.08
N HIS A 66 -6.13 -4.62 8.02
CA HIS A 66 -7.14 -3.69 8.53
C HIS A 66 -6.54 -2.29 8.55
N TYR A 67 -7.21 -1.34 7.90
CA TYR A 67 -6.88 0.07 7.91
C TYR A 67 -8.07 0.87 8.42
N GLU A 68 -7.83 1.80 9.34
CA GLU A 68 -8.83 2.75 9.80
C GLU A 68 -8.24 4.17 9.83
N ALA A 69 -8.90 5.11 9.16
CA ALA A 69 -8.62 6.54 9.22
C ALA A 69 -9.86 7.30 9.70
N LYS A 70 -9.63 8.26 10.59
CA LYS A 70 -10.68 9.14 11.16
C LYS A 70 -10.46 10.62 10.83
N LYS A 71 -9.45 10.90 10.03
CA LYS A 71 -9.08 12.24 9.58
C LYS A 71 -8.70 12.16 8.12
N LEU A 72 -9.09 13.19 7.37
CA LEU A 72 -8.61 13.43 6.02
C LEU A 72 -7.82 14.74 6.06
N ASP A 73 -6.53 14.65 5.76
CA ASP A 73 -5.71 15.84 5.58
C ASP A 73 -5.91 16.38 4.17
N ILE A 74 -6.18 17.67 4.07
CA ILE A 74 -6.20 18.41 2.81
C ILE A 74 -5.31 19.63 3.04
N SER A 75 -4.00 19.41 3.04
CA SER A 75 -2.99 20.45 3.30
C SER A 75 -3.10 21.60 2.29
N SER A 76 -3.47 21.29 1.06
CA SER A 76 -3.76 22.27 0.00
C SER A 76 -4.91 23.23 0.35
N LEU A 77 -5.81 22.86 1.26
CA LEU A 77 -6.87 23.71 1.79
C LEU A 77 -6.57 24.30 3.18
N GLY A 78 -5.37 24.01 3.70
CA GLY A 78 -4.92 24.50 4.98
C GLY A 78 -5.46 23.76 6.19
N GLY A 79 -5.91 22.49 6.05
CA GLY A 79 -6.34 21.78 7.24
C GLY A 79 -6.89 20.37 7.08
N LYS A 80 -7.38 19.84 8.21
CA LYS A 80 -7.98 18.51 8.31
C LYS A 80 -9.52 18.63 8.23
N VAL A 81 -10.12 17.74 7.44
CA VAL A 81 -11.58 17.63 7.33
C VAL A 81 -12.07 16.74 8.48
N PRO A 82 -13.00 17.24 9.31
CA PRO A 82 -13.65 16.44 10.34
C PRO A 82 -14.74 15.53 9.75
N ASP A 83 -15.25 14.60 10.56
CA ASP A 83 -16.37 13.71 10.22
C ASP A 83 -16.10 12.82 8.99
N VAL A 84 -14.86 12.34 8.89
CA VAL A 84 -14.42 11.35 7.91
C VAL A 84 -14.12 10.06 8.64
N LYS A 85 -14.62 8.94 8.10
CA LYS A 85 -14.21 7.60 8.50
C LYS A 85 -14.00 6.76 7.27
N ILE A 86 -12.80 6.21 7.13
CA ILE A 86 -12.45 5.27 6.09
C ILE A 86 -11.99 4.00 6.76
N THR A 87 -12.58 2.87 6.40
CA THR A 87 -12.17 1.55 6.89
C THR A 87 -11.97 0.62 5.71
N SER A 88 -10.86 -0.09 5.71
CA SER A 88 -10.53 -1.12 4.72
C SER A 88 -10.14 -2.39 5.43
N ASP A 89 -10.82 -3.48 5.15
CA ASP A 89 -10.43 -4.83 5.53
C ASP A 89 -10.10 -5.61 4.25
N ALA A 90 -9.01 -6.37 4.25
CA ALA A 90 -8.67 -7.22 3.12
C ALA A 90 -8.13 -8.58 3.58
N ILE A 91 -8.53 -9.63 2.87
CA ILE A 91 -7.90 -10.95 2.92
C ILE A 91 -7.24 -11.18 1.55
N ILE A 92 -5.93 -11.48 1.55
CA ILE A 92 -5.14 -11.56 0.32
C ILE A 92 -4.40 -12.90 0.29
N PRO A 93 -4.95 -13.94 -0.34
CA PRO A 93 -4.18 -15.13 -0.71
C PRO A 93 -3.17 -14.76 -1.80
N ARG A 94 -1.93 -15.20 -1.61
CA ARG A 94 -0.83 -15.05 -2.56
C ARG A 94 -0.10 -16.37 -2.70
N LEU A 95 0.17 -16.77 -3.93
CA LEU A 95 1.01 -17.92 -4.25
C LEU A 95 2.30 -17.45 -4.90
N ASP A 96 3.41 -17.77 -4.26
CA ASP A 96 4.76 -17.50 -4.75
C ASP A 96 5.37 -18.78 -5.31
N TYR A 97 6.16 -18.64 -6.37
CA TYR A 97 6.94 -19.71 -6.97
C TYR A 97 8.36 -19.24 -7.23
N LEU A 98 9.35 -20.04 -6.83
CA LEU A 98 10.74 -19.85 -7.13
C LEU A 98 11.24 -21.00 -8.00
N SER A 99 11.67 -20.70 -9.22
CA SER A 99 12.14 -21.68 -10.21
C SER A 99 13.63 -21.99 -10.05
N PRO A 100 14.12 -23.08 -10.64
CA PRO A 100 15.57 -23.32 -10.76
C PRO A 100 16.25 -22.43 -11.81
N LEU A 101 15.46 -21.75 -12.66
CA LEU A 101 16.01 -20.92 -13.74
C LEU A 101 16.76 -19.72 -13.18
N ARG A 102 17.90 -19.41 -13.81
CA ARG A 102 18.70 -18.25 -13.46
C ARG A 102 18.75 -17.26 -14.60
N VAL A 103 18.51 -16.00 -14.28
CA VAL A 103 18.55 -14.87 -15.20
C VAL A 103 19.39 -13.77 -14.56
N PHE A 104 20.35 -13.23 -15.28
CA PHE A 104 21.31 -12.23 -14.78
C PHE A 104 21.99 -12.64 -13.45
N GLY A 105 22.27 -13.94 -13.29
CA GLY A 105 22.90 -14.52 -12.09
C GLY A 105 21.95 -14.75 -10.90
N GLY A 106 20.72 -14.26 -10.94
CA GLY A 106 19.71 -14.47 -9.91
C GLY A 106 18.72 -15.58 -10.27
N ARG A 107 18.02 -16.13 -9.27
CA ARG A 107 16.93 -17.10 -9.48
C ARG A 107 15.66 -16.39 -9.88
N LEU A 108 15.02 -16.90 -10.94
CA LEU A 108 13.73 -16.38 -11.43
C LEU A 108 12.59 -16.99 -10.62
N GLY A 109 11.65 -16.16 -10.24
CA GLY A 109 10.42 -16.54 -9.58
C GLY A 109 9.26 -15.65 -10.00
N GLY A 110 8.19 -15.72 -9.25
CA GLY A 110 7.05 -14.83 -9.43
C GLY A 110 5.96 -15.14 -8.44
N TYR A 111 4.93 -14.31 -8.42
CA TYR A 111 3.74 -14.56 -7.62
C TYR A 111 2.47 -14.03 -8.26
N VAL A 112 1.36 -14.53 -7.76
CA VAL A 112 0.02 -14.03 -8.00
C VAL A 112 -0.66 -13.79 -6.66
N ALA A 113 -1.34 -12.64 -6.52
CA ALA A 113 -2.12 -12.28 -5.35
C ALA A 113 -3.51 -11.82 -5.77
N GLN A 114 -4.54 -12.27 -5.03
CA GLN A 114 -5.93 -11.92 -5.28
C GLN A 114 -6.58 -11.41 -4.00
N PRO A 115 -6.76 -10.09 -3.85
CA PRO A 115 -7.46 -9.53 -2.70
C PRO A 115 -8.97 -9.82 -2.74
N TYR A 116 -9.56 -10.00 -1.55
CA TYR A 116 -10.98 -9.84 -1.30
C TYR A 116 -11.12 -8.78 -0.21
N MET A 117 -11.88 -7.72 -0.49
CA MET A 117 -11.84 -6.49 0.28
C MET A 117 -13.23 -6.06 0.74
N ARG A 118 -13.27 -5.41 1.90
CA ARG A 118 -14.39 -4.61 2.37
C ARG A 118 -13.92 -3.18 2.54
N GLN A 119 -14.52 -2.27 1.80
CA GLN A 119 -14.28 -0.83 1.91
C GLN A 119 -15.50 -0.14 2.48
N GLN A 120 -15.30 0.77 3.42
CA GLN A 120 -16.34 1.68 3.90
C GLN A 120 -15.79 3.09 3.94
N VAL A 121 -16.51 4.01 3.33
CA VAL A 121 -16.20 5.43 3.29
C VAL A 121 -17.38 6.18 3.83
N SER A 122 -17.21 6.84 4.97
CA SER A 122 -18.19 7.76 5.54
C SER A 122 -17.60 9.16 5.49
N LEU A 123 -18.25 10.05 4.79
CA LEU A 123 -17.84 11.43 4.59
C LEU A 123 -19.04 12.36 4.78
N PHE A 124 -19.00 13.20 5.81
CA PHE A 124 -20.15 14.03 6.23
C PHE A 124 -21.42 13.19 6.46
N SER A 125 -22.46 13.38 5.66
CA SER A 125 -23.72 12.62 5.71
C SER A 125 -23.78 11.45 4.73
N LEU A 126 -22.73 11.23 3.95
CA LEU A 126 -22.65 10.12 2.99
C LEU A 126 -21.97 8.94 3.65
N ASP A 127 -22.52 7.75 3.46
CA ASP A 127 -21.95 6.49 3.89
C ASP A 127 -22.08 5.48 2.75
N ASP A 128 -20.97 4.92 2.32
CA ASP A 128 -20.94 3.88 1.29
C ASP A 128 -20.05 2.74 1.71
N ARG A 129 -20.48 1.53 1.37
CA ARG A 129 -19.76 0.29 1.70
C ARG A 129 -19.82 -0.67 0.54
N ARG A 130 -18.67 -1.24 0.21
CA ARG A 130 -18.55 -2.30 -0.78
C ARG A 130 -17.75 -3.47 -0.24
N GLU A 131 -18.15 -4.67 -0.61
CA GLU A 131 -17.46 -5.91 -0.27
C GLU A 131 -17.39 -6.77 -1.52
N SER A 132 -16.19 -6.94 -2.07
CA SER A 132 -15.97 -7.66 -3.32
C SER A 132 -14.50 -8.02 -3.51
N GLN A 133 -14.19 -8.70 -4.62
CA GLN A 133 -12.81 -8.91 -5.04
C GLN A 133 -12.13 -7.58 -5.40
N GLY A 134 -10.86 -7.47 -5.04
CA GLY A 134 -9.99 -6.40 -5.49
C GLY A 134 -9.23 -6.78 -6.76
N ASP A 135 -8.29 -5.93 -7.15
CA ASP A 135 -7.49 -6.11 -8.35
C ASP A 135 -6.43 -7.19 -8.18
N THR A 136 -6.33 -8.10 -9.14
CA THR A 136 -5.30 -9.14 -9.16
C THR A 136 -3.93 -8.54 -9.38
N THR A 137 -2.93 -8.96 -8.63
CA THR A 137 -1.54 -8.59 -8.86
C THR A 137 -0.72 -9.81 -9.28
N VAL A 138 0.08 -9.65 -10.32
CA VAL A 138 1.07 -10.62 -10.78
C VAL A 138 2.45 -9.99 -10.81
N ALA A 139 3.50 -10.76 -10.49
CA ALA A 139 4.85 -10.22 -10.51
C ALA A 139 5.88 -11.29 -10.88
N PRO A 140 6.64 -11.15 -11.96
CA PRO A 140 7.94 -11.77 -12.11
C PRO A 140 8.94 -11.14 -11.12
N ILE A 141 9.80 -11.98 -10.52
CA ILE A 141 10.83 -11.57 -9.56
C ILE A 141 12.14 -12.27 -9.85
N ILE A 142 13.24 -11.57 -9.64
CA ILE A 142 14.60 -12.14 -9.66
C ILE A 142 15.20 -11.92 -8.27
N LEU A 143 15.78 -13.00 -7.70
CA LEU A 143 16.41 -13.01 -6.39
C LEU A 143 17.90 -13.32 -6.55
N TRP A 144 18.75 -12.49 -5.94
CA TRP A 144 20.20 -12.67 -5.89
C TRP A 144 20.65 -12.95 -4.46
N ASP A 145 21.28 -14.10 -4.27
CA ASP A 145 22.02 -14.39 -3.05
C ASP A 145 23.39 -13.71 -3.13
N MET A 146 23.57 -12.71 -2.28
CA MET A 146 24.82 -11.93 -2.23
C MET A 146 25.82 -12.49 -1.22
N GLY A 147 25.50 -13.64 -0.59
CA GLY A 147 26.24 -14.19 0.52
C GLY A 147 26.17 -13.32 1.77
N LYS A 148 26.80 -13.78 2.87
CA LYS A 148 26.82 -13.04 4.15
C LYS A 148 25.40 -12.67 4.65
N ASP A 149 24.46 -13.59 4.50
CA ASP A 149 23.08 -13.42 4.95
C ASP A 149 22.37 -12.20 4.32
N LEU A 150 22.69 -11.89 3.07
CA LEU A 150 22.09 -10.82 2.27
C LEU A 150 21.44 -11.38 1.01
N THR A 151 20.15 -11.13 0.82
CA THR A 151 19.43 -11.37 -0.42
C THR A 151 18.95 -10.04 -1.00
N LEU A 152 19.17 -9.86 -2.29
CA LEU A 152 18.59 -8.78 -3.08
C LEU A 152 17.49 -9.30 -3.99
N GLY A 153 16.51 -8.47 -4.30
CA GLY A 153 15.45 -8.78 -5.23
C GLY A 153 15.08 -7.60 -6.11
N ALA A 154 14.63 -7.91 -7.32
CA ALA A 154 13.96 -6.96 -8.20
C ALA A 154 12.72 -7.62 -8.80
N ALA A 155 11.63 -6.88 -8.92
CA ALA A 155 10.39 -7.36 -9.50
C ALA A 155 9.70 -6.26 -10.32
N LEU A 156 8.76 -6.68 -11.15
CA LEU A 156 7.76 -5.83 -11.76
C LEU A 156 6.39 -6.32 -11.31
N GLU A 157 5.77 -5.67 -10.34
CA GLU A 157 4.37 -5.93 -10.01
C GLU A 157 3.48 -5.29 -11.06
N ILE A 158 2.48 -6.03 -11.55
CA ILE A 158 1.46 -5.55 -12.45
C ILE A 158 0.11 -5.79 -11.78
N THR A 159 -0.58 -4.72 -11.43
CA THR A 159 -1.95 -4.77 -10.93
C THR A 159 -2.91 -4.69 -12.11
N LEU A 160 -3.78 -5.67 -12.21
CA LEU A 160 -4.76 -5.83 -13.28
C LEU A 160 -6.12 -5.33 -12.77
N PRO A 161 -6.88 -4.51 -13.52
CA PRO A 161 -8.19 -4.01 -13.11
C PRO A 161 -9.26 -5.12 -13.21
N THR A 162 -9.18 -6.11 -12.34
CA THR A 162 -10.07 -7.29 -12.32
C THR A 162 -11.07 -7.25 -11.17
N GLY A 163 -10.95 -6.26 -10.30
CA GLY A 163 -11.85 -6.06 -9.16
C GLY A 163 -13.17 -5.42 -9.57
N ASP A 164 -13.96 -5.12 -8.56
CA ASP A 164 -15.29 -4.56 -8.75
C ASP A 164 -15.27 -3.05 -8.63
N TYR A 165 -15.69 -2.34 -9.67
CA TYR A 165 -15.64 -0.89 -9.78
C TYR A 165 -16.98 -0.31 -10.25
N ASP A 166 -17.33 0.86 -9.75
CA ASP A 166 -18.47 1.65 -10.15
C ASP A 166 -18.16 3.14 -9.92
N ALA A 167 -18.05 3.91 -10.99
CA ALA A 167 -17.70 5.34 -10.96
C ALA A 167 -18.70 6.21 -10.16
N THR A 168 -19.90 5.71 -9.87
CA THR A 168 -20.93 6.43 -9.10
C THR A 168 -20.83 6.21 -7.59
N ARG A 169 -19.89 5.36 -7.13
CA ARG A 169 -19.74 5.00 -5.71
C ARG A 169 -18.53 5.65 -5.08
N LEU A 170 -18.61 5.91 -3.77
CA LEU A 170 -17.49 6.39 -2.96
C LEU A 170 -16.56 5.24 -2.54
N ALA A 171 -17.11 4.04 -2.33
CA ALA A 171 -16.36 2.86 -1.94
C ALA A 171 -16.22 1.91 -3.12
N ASN A 172 -15.00 1.68 -3.58
CA ASN A 172 -14.64 0.73 -4.62
C ASN A 172 -13.57 -0.23 -4.11
N THR A 173 -13.56 -1.46 -4.63
CA THR A 173 -12.54 -2.48 -4.31
C THR A 173 -11.53 -2.66 -5.45
N SER A 174 -11.71 -1.93 -6.55
CA SER A 174 -10.82 -1.83 -7.70
C SER A 174 -10.48 -0.38 -8.00
N ASN A 175 -9.32 -0.14 -8.59
CA ASN A 175 -8.96 1.16 -9.15
C ASN A 175 -9.41 1.33 -10.61
N ASN A 176 -9.79 0.23 -11.28
CA ASN A 176 -10.25 0.21 -12.67
C ASN A 176 -9.18 0.67 -13.70
N PHE A 177 -7.90 0.58 -13.35
CA PHE A 177 -6.79 0.84 -14.26
C PHE A 177 -5.59 -0.06 -13.95
N TYR A 178 -4.72 -0.24 -14.94
CA TYR A 178 -3.46 -0.96 -14.76
C TYR A 178 -2.46 -0.11 -13.97
N THR A 179 -1.74 -0.76 -13.05
CA THR A 179 -0.59 -0.16 -12.39
C THR A 179 0.64 -1.03 -12.58
N TYR A 180 1.73 -0.43 -13.04
CA TYR A 180 3.04 -1.08 -13.19
C TYR A 180 3.96 -0.59 -12.09
N LYS A 181 4.49 -1.53 -11.29
CA LYS A 181 5.29 -1.22 -10.09
C LYS A 181 6.66 -1.89 -10.16
N PRO A 182 7.65 -1.32 -10.88
CA PRO A 182 9.03 -1.76 -10.69
C PRO A 182 9.43 -1.56 -9.22
N LEU A 183 10.12 -2.57 -8.66
CA LEU A 183 10.58 -2.54 -7.29
C LEU A 183 11.94 -3.20 -7.12
N VAL A 184 12.63 -2.78 -6.08
CA VAL A 184 13.84 -3.42 -5.56
C VAL A 184 13.66 -3.69 -4.06
N SER A 185 14.23 -4.79 -3.59
CA SER A 185 14.12 -5.19 -2.19
C SER A 185 15.40 -5.85 -1.69
N ALA A 186 15.58 -5.83 -0.38
CA ALA A 186 16.69 -6.49 0.30
C ALA A 186 16.25 -7.05 1.64
N THR A 187 16.78 -8.22 1.99
CA THR A 187 16.75 -8.78 3.34
C THR A 187 18.17 -9.05 3.77
N TRP A 188 18.58 -8.55 4.93
CA TRP A 188 19.92 -8.68 5.46
C TRP A 188 19.93 -9.03 6.95
N LEU A 189 20.74 -10.01 7.31
CA LEU A 189 21.06 -10.33 8.70
C LEU A 189 22.48 -9.84 9.03
N PRO A 190 22.65 -8.58 9.50
CA PRO A 190 23.97 -8.10 9.91
C PRO A 190 24.58 -8.89 11.07
N THR A 191 23.73 -9.57 11.84
CA THR A 191 24.12 -10.54 12.87
C THR A 191 23.14 -11.70 12.85
N GLU A 192 23.46 -12.83 13.49
CA GLU A 192 22.54 -13.96 13.64
C GLU A 192 21.19 -13.60 14.28
N ARG A 193 21.14 -12.50 15.03
CA ARG A 193 19.93 -12.08 15.75
C ARG A 193 19.21 -10.90 15.13
N THR A 194 19.89 -10.06 14.36
CA THR A 194 19.32 -8.84 13.77
C THR A 194 18.94 -9.11 12.34
N GLU A 195 17.75 -8.67 11.94
CA GLU A 195 17.28 -8.70 10.56
C GLU A 195 16.82 -7.30 10.17
N LEU A 196 17.18 -6.89 8.97
CA LEU A 196 16.75 -5.66 8.31
C LEU A 196 16.16 -6.00 6.95
N SER A 197 14.97 -5.50 6.66
CA SER A 197 14.36 -5.62 5.34
C SER A 197 13.89 -4.28 4.82
N VAL A 198 14.00 -4.12 3.51
CA VAL A 198 13.54 -2.93 2.80
C VAL A 198 12.95 -3.32 1.44
N LYS A 199 11.95 -2.56 0.98
CA LYS A 199 11.42 -2.62 -0.37
C LYS A 199 11.13 -1.19 -0.85
N ALA A 200 11.66 -0.82 -1.99
CA ALA A 200 11.36 0.45 -2.66
C ALA A 200 10.59 0.15 -3.95
N THR A 201 9.48 0.84 -4.14
CA THR A 201 8.55 0.65 -5.24
C THR A 201 8.22 2.00 -5.88
N TYR A 202 8.08 2.02 -7.19
CA TYR A 202 7.58 3.18 -7.92
C TYR A 202 6.40 2.75 -8.78
N SER A 203 5.24 3.41 -8.60
CA SER A 203 4.00 3.06 -9.28
C SER A 203 3.75 3.99 -10.45
N PHE A 204 3.55 3.41 -11.64
CA PHE A 204 3.07 4.06 -12.85
C PHE A 204 1.61 3.66 -13.04
N ASN A 205 0.70 4.62 -12.92
CA ASN A 205 -0.73 4.41 -13.05
C ASN A 205 -1.20 4.76 -14.47
N GLU A 206 -2.01 3.89 -15.07
CA GLU A 206 -2.73 4.22 -16.29
C GLU A 206 -3.99 5.04 -15.97
N GLU A 207 -4.70 5.46 -16.99
CA GLU A 207 -5.93 6.23 -16.87
C GLU A 207 -7.12 5.30 -16.60
N ASN A 208 -7.97 5.71 -15.67
CA ASN A 208 -9.29 5.14 -15.51
C ASN A 208 -10.22 5.71 -16.59
N HIS A 209 -10.52 4.93 -17.61
CA HIS A 209 -11.31 5.35 -18.76
C HIS A 209 -12.79 5.63 -18.45
N ASP A 210 -13.31 5.19 -17.30
CA ASP A 210 -14.70 5.48 -16.89
C ASP A 210 -14.84 6.91 -16.34
N THR A 211 -13.73 7.52 -15.89
CA THR A 211 -13.70 8.84 -15.27
C THR A 211 -12.75 9.80 -15.97
N ASP A 212 -12.00 9.33 -16.98
CA ASP A 212 -10.88 10.06 -17.62
C ASP A 212 -9.87 10.60 -16.59
N TYR A 213 -9.67 9.83 -15.49
CA TYR A 213 -8.80 10.21 -14.38
C TYR A 213 -7.53 9.37 -14.38
N ARG A 214 -6.37 10.03 -14.25
CA ARG A 214 -5.07 9.40 -14.06
C ARG A 214 -4.49 9.80 -12.72
N SER A 215 -4.37 8.83 -11.83
CA SER A 215 -3.69 9.03 -10.55
C SER A 215 -2.20 9.29 -10.76
N GLY A 216 -1.65 10.24 -10.02
CA GLY A 216 -0.23 10.57 -10.05
C GLY A 216 0.65 9.37 -9.69
N GLN A 217 1.90 9.43 -10.10
CA GLN A 217 2.89 8.39 -9.83
C GLN A 217 3.27 8.40 -8.35
N LEU A 218 3.50 7.21 -7.77
CA LEU A 218 3.78 7.05 -6.36
C LEU A 218 5.16 6.41 -6.15
N PHE A 219 5.97 7.01 -5.32
CA PHE A 219 7.09 6.34 -4.68
C PHE A 219 6.65 5.81 -3.32
N HIS A 220 6.91 4.54 -3.03
CA HIS A 220 6.79 4.04 -1.68
C HIS A 220 7.97 3.17 -1.25
N PHE A 221 8.24 3.20 0.05
CA PHE A 221 9.37 2.53 0.65
C PHE A 221 8.92 1.85 1.95
N ASP A 222 8.91 0.51 1.95
CA ASP A 222 8.66 -0.28 3.15
C ASP A 222 9.98 -0.60 3.85
N TYR A 223 9.98 -0.58 5.18
CA TYR A 223 11.13 -0.93 5.98
C TYR A 223 10.74 -1.73 7.23
N SER A 224 11.64 -2.58 7.64
CA SER A 224 11.52 -3.30 8.90
C SER A 224 12.88 -3.59 9.53
N ALA A 225 12.89 -3.70 10.86
CA ALA A 225 14.04 -4.10 11.64
C ALA A 225 13.60 -4.99 12.79
N SER A 226 14.18 -6.18 12.91
CA SER A 226 13.81 -7.13 13.96
C SER A 226 15.01 -7.69 14.70
N TYR A 227 14.76 -8.09 15.95
CA TYR A 227 15.71 -8.77 16.80
C TYR A 227 15.13 -10.11 17.27
N ARG A 228 15.91 -11.18 17.12
CA ARG A 228 15.55 -12.53 17.58
C ARG A 228 15.67 -12.62 19.10
N VAL A 229 14.53 -12.68 19.77
CA VAL A 229 14.42 -12.74 21.24
C VAL A 229 14.57 -14.18 21.73
N THR A 230 13.91 -15.12 21.02
CA THR A 230 14.07 -16.57 21.24
C THR A 230 14.36 -17.24 19.88
N ASP A 231 14.53 -18.55 19.85
CA ASP A 231 14.84 -19.28 18.61
C ASP A 231 13.74 -19.14 17.56
N ASN A 232 12.50 -18.91 17.98
CA ASN A 232 11.35 -18.85 17.10
C ASN A 232 10.57 -17.52 17.18
N LEU A 233 10.99 -16.55 18.00
CA LEU A 233 10.32 -15.25 18.13
C LEU A 233 11.28 -14.11 17.80
N ARG A 234 10.83 -13.22 16.90
CA ARG A 234 11.43 -11.91 16.64
C ARG A 234 10.45 -10.80 17.00
N LEU A 235 10.98 -9.74 17.57
CA LEU A 235 10.26 -8.49 17.83
C LEU A 235 11.00 -7.37 17.13
N GLY A 236 10.27 -6.35 16.70
CA GLY A 236 10.91 -5.22 16.04
C GLY A 236 9.94 -4.11 15.67
N LEU A 237 10.39 -3.33 14.72
CA LEU A 237 9.66 -2.20 14.15
C LEU A 237 9.45 -2.43 12.66
N ASN A 238 8.36 -1.90 12.16
CA ASN A 238 8.06 -1.81 10.74
C ASN A 238 7.47 -0.45 10.42
N GLY A 239 7.43 -0.12 9.15
CA GLY A 239 6.78 1.09 8.69
C GLY A 239 6.92 1.26 7.19
N TYR A 240 6.39 2.37 6.73
CA TYR A 240 6.47 2.75 5.32
C TYR A 240 6.53 4.27 5.16
N TYR A 241 7.02 4.68 4.02
CA TYR A 241 6.91 6.04 3.52
C TYR A 241 6.29 5.98 2.13
N LEU A 242 5.32 6.84 1.86
CA LEU A 242 4.72 7.02 0.54
C LEU A 242 4.73 8.49 0.18
N LYS A 243 5.05 8.76 -1.08
CA LYS A 243 4.96 10.11 -1.65
C LYS A 243 4.49 10.03 -3.09
N GLN A 244 3.46 10.79 -3.40
CA GLN A 244 3.07 11.06 -4.77
C GLN A 244 4.08 12.05 -5.39
N THR A 245 4.57 11.73 -6.58
CA THR A 245 5.67 12.45 -7.22
C THR A 245 5.23 13.30 -8.43
N THR A 246 4.07 12.98 -8.99
CA THR A 246 3.43 13.76 -10.06
C THR A 246 1.99 14.09 -9.69
N ASP A 247 1.42 15.12 -10.29
CA ASP A 247 0.04 15.50 -10.06
C ASP A 247 -0.93 14.47 -10.63
N ASP A 248 -2.14 14.46 -10.10
CA ASP A 248 -3.27 13.79 -10.72
C ASP A 248 -3.74 14.57 -11.93
N GLU A 249 -4.25 13.86 -12.94
CA GLU A 249 -4.81 14.45 -14.15
C GLU A 249 -6.24 13.96 -14.35
N GLN A 250 -7.12 14.84 -14.82
CA GLN A 250 -8.45 14.48 -15.30
C GLN A 250 -8.78 15.23 -16.57
N PHE A 251 -9.31 14.51 -17.58
CA PHE A 251 -9.54 15.06 -18.93
C PHE A 251 -8.28 15.71 -19.54
N GLY A 252 -7.09 15.13 -19.24
CA GLY A 252 -5.79 15.64 -19.72
C GLY A 252 -5.35 16.96 -19.11
N ARG A 253 -5.90 17.35 -17.95
CA ARG A 253 -5.53 18.54 -17.19
C ARG A 253 -5.19 18.16 -15.75
N THR A 254 -4.23 18.85 -15.15
CA THR A 254 -3.92 18.72 -13.74
C THR A 254 -5.19 18.97 -12.89
N VAL A 255 -5.43 18.07 -11.95
CA VAL A 255 -6.52 18.20 -10.98
C VAL A 255 -6.18 19.34 -10.03
N THR A 256 -7.09 20.33 -9.94
CA THR A 256 -6.96 21.47 -9.04
C THR A 256 -8.05 21.39 -7.98
N PHE A 257 -7.80 21.95 -6.81
CA PHE A 257 -8.84 22.06 -5.81
C PHE A 257 -9.58 23.40 -5.95
N MET A 258 -10.91 23.35 -6.15
CA MET A 258 -11.76 24.53 -6.37
C MET A 258 -11.33 25.42 -7.56
N GLY A 259 -10.60 24.89 -8.54
CA GLY A 259 -10.14 25.63 -9.71
C GLY A 259 -8.93 26.52 -9.49
N GLU A 260 -8.30 26.46 -8.32
CA GLU A 260 -7.04 27.15 -8.06
C GLU A 260 -5.87 26.19 -8.30
N ASP A 261 -4.84 26.65 -9.01
CA ASP A 261 -3.55 25.97 -9.08
C ASP A 261 -2.91 26.03 -7.69
N VAL A 262 -2.82 24.88 -7.04
CA VAL A 262 -2.10 24.76 -5.76
C VAL A 262 -0.66 24.42 -6.10
N ASP A 263 0.30 25.19 -5.58
CA ASP A 263 1.73 24.86 -5.68
C ASP A 263 1.93 23.39 -5.24
N ASP A 264 2.57 22.56 -6.07
CA ASP A 264 2.76 21.12 -5.91
C ASP A 264 1.50 20.22 -6.06
N GLY A 265 0.37 20.74 -6.57
CA GLY A 265 -0.85 19.95 -6.77
C GLY A 265 -1.45 19.39 -5.46
N VAL A 266 -2.30 18.35 -5.57
CA VAL A 266 -2.89 17.66 -4.40
C VAL A 266 -2.09 16.39 -4.07
N ARG A 267 -0.76 16.45 -4.13
CA ARG A 267 0.11 15.28 -3.96
C ARG A 267 0.06 14.73 -2.54
N GLY A 268 -0.19 13.43 -2.44
CA GLY A 268 -0.24 12.73 -1.15
C GLY A 268 1.14 12.36 -0.60
N GLN A 269 1.28 12.46 0.73
CA GLN A 269 2.44 11.98 1.45
C GLN A 269 2.04 11.32 2.76
N VAL A 270 2.80 10.32 3.21
CA VAL A 270 2.65 9.73 4.55
C VAL A 270 3.92 9.01 4.98
N PHE A 271 4.19 9.08 6.28
CA PHE A 271 5.16 8.24 6.98
C PHE A 271 4.44 7.44 8.06
N ALA A 272 4.75 6.15 8.18
CA ALA A 272 4.16 5.28 9.19
C ALA A 272 5.23 4.44 9.89
N ILE A 273 5.03 4.21 11.19
CA ILE A 273 5.90 3.37 12.01
C ILE A 273 5.11 2.68 13.12
N GLY A 274 5.52 1.47 13.47
CA GLY A 274 4.95 0.75 14.61
C GLY A 274 5.63 -0.57 14.92
N PRO A 275 5.20 -1.27 15.98
CA PRO A 275 5.75 -2.54 16.41
C PRO A 275 5.34 -3.69 15.48
N ALA A 276 6.20 -4.71 15.47
CA ALA A 276 5.95 -5.96 14.77
C ALA A 276 6.48 -7.15 15.56
N ALA A 277 5.84 -8.30 15.36
CA ALA A 277 6.23 -9.59 15.92
C ALA A 277 6.18 -10.67 14.83
N TYR A 278 7.19 -11.52 14.80
CA TYR A 278 7.31 -12.61 13.85
C TYR A 278 7.62 -13.90 14.59
N LEU A 279 6.82 -14.91 14.35
CA LEU A 279 6.91 -16.23 14.96
C LEU A 279 7.18 -17.28 13.88
N THR A 280 8.27 -18.03 14.01
CA THR A 280 8.53 -19.22 13.20
C THR A 280 7.97 -20.44 13.95
N PHE A 281 7.18 -21.25 13.25
CA PHE A 281 6.67 -22.51 13.74
C PHE A 281 6.87 -23.58 12.67
N PHE A 282 7.08 -24.84 13.07
CA PHE A 282 7.61 -25.87 12.17
C PHE A 282 8.91 -25.40 11.48
N LYS A 283 9.40 -26.16 10.53
CA LYS A 283 10.72 -25.89 9.97
C LYS A 283 10.80 -24.57 9.15
N TYR A 284 9.69 -24.15 8.52
CA TYR A 284 9.71 -23.03 7.57
C TYR A 284 8.44 -22.16 7.60
N ALA A 285 7.42 -22.58 8.33
CA ALA A 285 6.20 -21.78 8.41
C ALA A 285 6.37 -20.60 9.38
N SER A 286 5.76 -19.49 9.08
CA SER A 286 5.83 -18.31 9.93
C SER A 286 4.51 -17.56 10.00
N PHE A 287 4.34 -16.87 11.11
CA PHE A 287 3.25 -15.95 11.32
C PHE A 287 3.79 -14.60 11.77
N GLU A 288 3.31 -13.53 11.20
CA GLU A 288 3.72 -12.18 11.49
C GLU A 288 2.51 -11.31 11.79
N MET A 289 2.64 -10.44 12.79
CA MET A 289 1.69 -9.36 13.09
C MET A 289 2.45 -8.04 13.10
N ARG A 290 1.86 -7.03 12.49
CA ARG A 290 2.42 -5.68 12.40
C ARG A 290 1.31 -4.67 12.59
N TRP A 291 1.63 -3.61 13.29
CA TRP A 291 0.80 -2.43 13.38
C TRP A 291 1.67 -1.22 13.06
N ALA A 292 1.11 -0.23 12.37
CA ALA A 292 1.79 1.02 12.08
C ALA A 292 0.78 2.17 12.16
N LYS A 293 1.23 3.27 12.75
CA LYS A 293 0.48 4.52 12.81
C LYS A 293 1.08 5.52 11.84
N GLU A 294 0.21 6.24 11.16
CA GLU A 294 0.56 7.27 10.19
C GLU A 294 0.87 8.61 10.83
N TYR A 295 1.88 9.30 10.28
CA TYR A 295 2.36 10.62 10.66
C TYR A 295 2.77 11.38 9.40
N ALA A 296 2.98 12.69 9.51
CA ALA A 296 3.39 13.57 8.41
C ALA A 296 2.53 13.37 7.15
N VAL A 297 1.24 13.30 7.38
CA VAL A 297 0.24 13.06 6.34
C VAL A 297 -0.09 14.38 5.64
N GLU A 298 -0.05 14.36 4.32
CA GLU A 298 -0.44 15.46 3.44
C GLU A 298 -1.39 14.95 2.37
N ASN A 299 -2.51 15.64 2.14
CA ASN A 299 -3.52 15.39 1.10
C ASN A 299 -4.00 13.92 1.01
N ARG A 300 -4.21 13.27 2.15
CA ARG A 300 -4.71 11.89 2.23
C ARG A 300 -5.31 11.56 3.60
N PRO A 301 -6.00 10.41 3.74
CA PRO A 301 -6.42 9.92 5.03
C PRO A 301 -5.24 9.72 5.99
N GLU A 302 -5.44 10.07 7.28
CA GLU A 302 -4.51 9.82 8.38
C GLU A 302 -5.09 8.75 9.29
N GLY A 303 -4.42 7.61 9.36
CA GLY A 303 -4.93 6.46 10.07
C GLY A 303 -3.88 5.56 10.71
N GLU A 304 -4.28 4.35 10.91
CA GLU A 304 -3.45 3.25 11.42
C GLU A 304 -3.76 1.97 10.66
N MET A 305 -2.74 1.14 10.50
CA MET A 305 -2.80 -0.07 9.69
C MET A 305 -2.32 -1.27 10.51
N PHE A 306 -3.08 -2.34 10.47
CA PHE A 306 -2.70 -3.64 11.03
C PHE A 306 -2.56 -4.67 9.92
N TRP A 307 -1.50 -5.46 9.98
CA TRP A 307 -1.27 -6.61 9.12
C TRP A 307 -1.08 -7.88 9.94
N ALA A 308 -1.66 -8.97 9.47
CA ALA A 308 -1.27 -10.33 9.83
C ALA A 308 -0.89 -11.10 8.57
N LYS A 309 0.18 -11.88 8.62
CA LYS A 309 0.68 -12.69 7.50
C LYS A 309 0.99 -14.10 7.98
N LEU A 310 0.38 -15.08 7.35
CA LEU A 310 0.74 -16.50 7.46
C LEU A 310 1.55 -16.88 6.23
N ASN A 311 2.75 -17.43 6.40
CA ASN A 311 3.58 -17.94 5.31
C ASN A 311 3.77 -19.44 5.47
N LEU A 312 3.46 -20.19 4.41
CA LEU A 312 3.54 -21.64 4.34
C LEU A 312 4.34 -22.07 3.10
N PRO A 313 5.68 -22.20 3.19
CA PRO A 313 6.49 -22.71 2.09
C PRO A 313 6.36 -24.22 1.95
N PHE A 314 6.39 -24.71 0.71
CA PHE A 314 6.30 -26.13 0.38
C PHE A 314 6.99 -26.45 -0.95
N THR A 315 7.26 -27.73 -1.18
CA THR A 315 7.74 -28.28 -2.45
C THR A 315 6.75 -29.32 -2.94
N LEU A 316 6.59 -29.45 -4.26
CA LEU A 316 5.79 -30.50 -4.90
C LEU A 316 6.63 -31.73 -5.15
#